data_22e71690bc7ddd9cb048f191b70ed198
#
_entry.id   22e71690bc7ddd9cb048f191b70ed198
#
_cell.length_a   1.000
_cell.length_b   1.000
_cell.length_c   1.000
_cell.angle_alpha   90.00
_cell.angle_beta   90.00
_cell.angle_gamma   90.00
#
_symmetry.space_group_name_H-M   'P 1'
#
loop_
_entity.id
_entity.type
_entity.pdbx_description
1 polymer ?
#
loop_
_entity_poly.entity_id
_entity_poly.type
_entity_poly.pdbx_seq_one_letter_code
_entity_poly.pdbx_strand_id
1 'polypeptide(L)'
;MSGRGAPATDGEHEDGTAGPRSRSDPAPAHRPERSPRRWSALVGVVAGLVLVAVAELASLAFGSSSAPFVAVGGGFVDVIPPAVKDLVIGLFGTWDKPILFASMFVVYALITAMIGQLASSRPVPAAAALGGLGLFAMAVVLTRAQNTPLDVLPTLLGTLVAVPTLLLLRRAVRGTTGAEPTASSEPTGAPDAAWLRRRSLVGVGLVGVLAVVVAAGARGVNAGRERARQVARFVLPAPRESAAPIPAGAQVDLTGMPPFVTPNDDFYRIDTALAVPNVDPGTWTLRIHGLVDEELELDFAALLEEPMTETHVTLTCVSNAVGGDLAGNATWLGVPVRTLLERAGVQDGADMVLSRSIDGFTASIPLEALTDSRDSLLAVGMNGQPLPAEHGYPVRMVVPGLYGYVSATKWLTELKVTRFADDTAYWTTRGWSERGPIKIASRIDVPRSFTELAPDSEGAVTLGGTAWAQQRGIAAVEVRIDDGDWREAELGADVSADTWTQW
;
A
#
# COMPACT_ATOMS: atom_id res chain seq x y z
N MET A 1 87.62 -1.63 -31.55
CA MET A 1 88.42 -1.32 -32.75
C MET A 1 87.63 -0.32 -33.50
N SER A 2 88.02 0.96 -33.35
CA SER A 2 88.77 1.79 -34.27
C SER A 2 87.90 2.17 -35.46
N GLY A 3 87.60 3.36 -35.83
CA GLY A 3 88.16 4.67 -35.51
C GLY A 3 87.60 5.69 -36.50
N ARG A 4 87.45 6.90 -36.07
CA ARG A 4 87.84 8.18 -36.72
C ARG A 4 87.47 8.37 -38.21
N GLY A 5 86.97 9.50 -38.63
CA GLY A 5 87.43 10.86 -38.51
C GLY A 5 86.56 11.81 -39.33
N ALA A 6 86.44 13.03 -38.89
CA ALA A 6 86.09 14.21 -39.63
C ALA A 6 87.29 14.71 -40.49
N PRO A 7 87.25 15.72 -41.33
CA PRO A 7 86.66 17.06 -41.11
C PRO A 7 86.10 17.83 -42.35
N ALA A 8 85.35 18.89 -42.03
CA ALA A 8 85.26 20.26 -42.54
C ALA A 8 85.57 20.61 -44.02
N THR A 9 84.75 21.45 -44.65
CA THR A 9 85.02 22.90 -44.97
C THR A 9 83.87 23.52 -45.73
N ASP A 10 83.48 24.69 -45.29
CA ASP A 10 83.16 26.00 -45.89
C ASP A 10 82.56 26.10 -47.29
N GLY A 11 81.55 26.95 -47.40
CA GLY A 11 81.08 27.54 -48.61
C GLY A 11 79.78 28.38 -48.44
N GLU A 12 80.01 29.66 -48.11
CA GLU A 12 79.01 30.72 -48.24
C GLU A 12 78.40 30.77 -49.64
N HIS A 13 77.07 31.08 -49.73
CA HIS A 13 76.60 32.25 -50.53
C HIS A 13 75.08 32.48 -50.29
N GLU A 14 74.86 33.77 -50.19
CA GLU A 14 73.61 34.55 -50.03
C GLU A 14 72.53 34.29 -51.05
N ASP A 15 71.35 34.62 -50.65
CA ASP A 15 70.34 35.53 -51.22
C ASP A 15 68.97 34.89 -51.59
N GLY A 16 67.89 35.55 -51.16
CA GLY A 16 66.61 35.38 -51.80
C GLY A 16 65.36 35.22 -50.90
N THR A 17 65.04 36.24 -50.19
CA THR A 17 63.66 36.65 -49.79
C THR A 17 62.48 35.85 -50.37
N ALA A 18 61.71 35.17 -49.50
CA ALA A 18 60.22 35.05 -49.54
C ALA A 18 59.72 34.48 -48.20
N GLY A 19 59.02 35.33 -47.42
CA GLY A 19 58.43 34.92 -46.15
C GLY A 19 57.28 33.93 -46.31
N PRO A 20 57.14 32.96 -45.41
CA PRO A 20 56.02 32.01 -45.42
C PRO A 20 54.75 32.71 -44.89
N ARG A 21 53.70 32.69 -45.72
CA ARG A 21 52.32 32.98 -45.32
C ARG A 21 51.94 32.04 -44.19
N SER A 22 51.72 32.55 -42.99
CA SER A 22 51.11 31.80 -41.88
C SER A 22 49.69 31.40 -42.29
N ARG A 23 49.48 30.12 -42.56
CA ARG A 23 48.17 29.54 -42.55
C ARG A 23 47.66 29.62 -41.11
N SER A 24 46.69 30.50 -40.86
CA SER A 24 45.88 30.48 -39.65
C SER A 24 45.09 29.17 -39.63
N ASP A 25 45.49 28.21 -38.82
CA ASP A 25 44.69 27.04 -38.49
C ASP A 25 43.31 27.55 -38.00
N PRO A 26 42.18 26.96 -38.48
CA PRO A 26 40.87 27.30 -37.94
C PRO A 26 40.85 26.90 -36.47
N ALA A 27 40.48 27.85 -35.60
CA ALA A 27 40.32 27.61 -34.17
C ALA A 27 39.43 26.37 -33.92
N PRO A 28 39.79 25.48 -32.99
CA PRO A 28 39.00 24.28 -32.71
C PRO A 28 37.59 24.69 -32.33
N ALA A 29 36.60 24.15 -33.06
CA ALA A 29 35.20 24.38 -32.81
C ALA A 29 34.90 24.05 -31.33
N HIS A 30 34.50 25.08 -30.56
CA HIS A 30 34.09 24.94 -29.16
C HIS A 30 33.00 23.88 -29.06
N ARG A 31 33.35 22.69 -28.57
CA ARG A 31 32.35 21.71 -28.11
C ARG A 31 31.72 22.28 -26.83
N PRO A 32 30.40 22.46 -26.80
CA PRO A 32 29.75 22.95 -25.58
C PRO A 32 30.07 22.00 -24.42
N GLU A 33 30.67 22.52 -23.36
CA GLU A 33 30.93 21.77 -22.11
C GLU A 33 29.63 21.14 -21.60
N ARG A 34 29.62 19.82 -21.52
CA ARG A 34 28.50 19.10 -20.96
C ARG A 34 28.44 19.38 -19.48
N SER A 35 27.30 19.88 -18.96
CA SER A 35 27.08 20.02 -17.53
C SER A 35 27.45 18.70 -16.81
N PRO A 36 28.07 18.75 -15.62
CA PRO A 36 28.45 17.54 -14.90
C PRO A 36 27.22 16.60 -14.79
N ARG A 37 27.39 15.33 -15.15
CA ARG A 37 26.30 14.32 -15.21
C ARG A 37 25.40 14.30 -13.98
N ARG A 38 25.98 14.57 -12.79
CA ARG A 38 25.25 14.64 -11.51
C ARG A 38 24.16 15.71 -11.46
N TRP A 39 24.37 16.88 -12.06
CA TRP A 39 23.40 17.97 -12.05
C TRP A 39 22.25 17.74 -13.01
N SER A 40 22.55 17.15 -14.16
CA SER A 40 21.50 16.74 -15.11
C SER A 40 20.63 15.63 -14.52
N ALA A 41 21.20 14.69 -13.77
CA ALA A 41 20.45 13.67 -13.05
C ALA A 41 19.53 14.31 -12.00
N LEU A 42 20.05 15.26 -11.20
CA LEU A 42 19.24 15.96 -10.20
C LEU A 42 18.05 16.71 -10.81
N VAL A 43 18.25 17.38 -11.96
CA VAL A 43 17.15 18.04 -12.69
C VAL A 43 16.05 17.04 -13.05
N GLY A 44 16.39 15.84 -13.50
CA GLY A 44 15.42 14.79 -13.81
C GLY A 44 14.67 14.32 -12.56
N VAL A 45 15.38 14.06 -11.48
CA VAL A 45 14.77 13.66 -10.19
C VAL A 45 13.80 14.72 -9.68
N VAL A 46 14.20 16.00 -9.73
CA VAL A 46 13.33 17.10 -9.29
C VAL A 46 12.08 17.23 -10.18
N ALA A 47 12.22 17.10 -11.50
CA ALA A 47 11.06 17.09 -12.40
C ALA A 47 10.12 15.91 -12.11
N GLY A 48 10.67 14.73 -11.82
CA GLY A 48 9.91 13.58 -11.37
C GLY A 48 9.18 13.82 -10.05
N LEU A 49 9.86 14.40 -9.06
CA LEU A 49 9.23 14.78 -7.78
C LEU A 49 8.09 15.78 -7.97
N VAL A 50 8.22 16.73 -8.88
CA VAL A 50 7.15 17.70 -9.23
C VAL A 50 5.95 16.96 -9.83
N LEU A 51 6.17 15.97 -10.72
CA LEU A 51 5.07 15.15 -11.24
C LEU A 51 4.27 14.53 -10.11
N VAL A 52 4.97 13.83 -9.20
CA VAL A 52 4.32 13.15 -8.07
C VAL A 52 3.64 14.15 -7.14
N ALA A 53 4.29 15.26 -6.80
CA ALA A 53 3.74 16.25 -5.89
C ALA A 53 2.45 16.89 -6.41
N VAL A 54 2.42 17.26 -7.69
CA VAL A 54 1.22 17.84 -8.31
C VAL A 54 0.11 16.80 -8.42
N ALA A 55 0.45 15.56 -8.79
CA ALA A 55 -0.53 14.48 -8.86
C ALA A 55 -1.11 14.13 -7.47
N GLU A 56 -0.28 14.04 -6.42
CA GLU A 56 -0.74 13.82 -5.05
C GLU A 56 -1.62 14.97 -4.54
N LEU A 57 -1.26 16.22 -4.85
CA LEU A 57 -2.09 17.37 -4.49
C LEU A 57 -3.45 17.34 -5.22
N ALA A 58 -3.45 17.03 -6.52
CA ALA A 58 -4.68 16.91 -7.28
C ALA A 58 -5.54 15.72 -6.82
N SER A 59 -4.93 14.62 -6.36
CA SER A 59 -5.64 13.45 -5.82
C SER A 59 -6.50 13.76 -4.60
N LEU A 60 -6.28 14.90 -3.92
CA LEU A 60 -7.17 15.38 -2.84
C LEU A 60 -8.63 15.58 -3.30
N ALA A 61 -8.85 15.80 -4.59
CA ALA A 61 -10.18 15.95 -5.18
C ALA A 61 -10.77 14.66 -5.74
N PHE A 62 -9.92 13.63 -6.01
CA PHE A 62 -10.32 12.40 -6.70
C PHE A 62 -10.21 11.14 -5.82
N GLY A 63 -9.51 11.22 -4.68
CA GLY A 63 -9.24 10.09 -3.80
C GLY A 63 -7.83 9.50 -3.95
N SER A 64 -7.40 8.77 -2.92
CA SER A 64 -6.03 8.22 -2.82
C SER A 64 -5.69 7.21 -3.93
N SER A 65 -6.68 6.51 -4.47
CA SER A 65 -6.53 5.53 -5.56
C SER A 65 -6.12 6.16 -6.90
N SER A 66 -6.42 7.45 -7.11
CA SER A 66 -6.02 8.22 -8.30
C SER A 66 -4.54 8.64 -8.27
N ALA A 67 -3.88 8.52 -7.12
CA ALA A 67 -2.47 8.84 -6.97
C ALA A 67 -1.58 7.84 -7.74
N PRO A 68 -0.65 8.31 -8.60
CA PRO A 68 0.10 7.44 -9.50
C PRO A 68 0.95 6.38 -8.78
N PHE A 69 1.53 6.70 -7.62
CA PHE A 69 2.33 5.74 -6.85
C PHE A 69 1.49 4.62 -6.24
N VAL A 70 0.29 4.94 -5.77
CA VAL A 70 -0.64 3.94 -5.22
C VAL A 70 -1.15 3.03 -6.34
N ALA A 71 -1.56 3.60 -7.47
CA ALA A 71 -2.06 2.84 -8.61
C ALA A 71 -0.98 1.91 -9.20
N VAL A 72 0.23 2.44 -9.47
CA VAL A 72 1.35 1.66 -10.03
C VAL A 72 1.81 0.59 -9.03
N GLY A 73 1.86 0.89 -7.74
CA GLY A 73 2.18 -0.08 -6.70
C GLY A 73 1.18 -1.24 -6.66
N GLY A 74 -0.13 -0.94 -6.70
CA GLY A 74 -1.18 -1.95 -6.78
C GLY A 74 -1.04 -2.83 -8.02
N GLY A 75 -0.86 -2.22 -9.22
CA GLY A 75 -0.62 -2.95 -10.46
C GLY A 75 0.61 -3.85 -10.41
N PHE A 76 1.68 -3.40 -9.75
CA PHE A 76 2.88 -4.20 -9.55
C PHE A 76 2.62 -5.41 -8.64
N VAL A 77 1.92 -5.20 -7.52
CA VAL A 77 1.52 -6.30 -6.60
C VAL A 77 0.66 -7.35 -7.31
N ASP A 78 -0.20 -6.96 -8.25
CA ASP A 78 -1.06 -7.91 -8.98
C ASP A 78 -0.26 -8.83 -9.92
N VAL A 79 0.85 -8.34 -10.48
CA VAL A 79 1.66 -9.06 -11.47
C VAL A 79 2.79 -9.87 -10.84
N ILE A 80 3.22 -9.54 -9.62
CA ILE A 80 4.31 -10.26 -8.94
C ILE A 80 3.91 -11.73 -8.69
N PRO A 81 4.81 -12.69 -9.02
CA PRO A 81 4.60 -14.10 -8.70
C PRO A 81 4.40 -14.34 -7.19
N PRO A 82 3.49 -15.26 -6.80
CA PRO A 82 3.20 -15.55 -5.39
C PRO A 82 4.43 -15.84 -4.54
N ALA A 83 5.37 -16.64 -5.05
CA ALA A 83 6.60 -16.99 -4.33
C ALA A 83 7.46 -15.77 -3.93
N VAL A 84 7.44 -14.69 -4.75
CA VAL A 84 8.15 -13.44 -4.41
C VAL A 84 7.42 -12.68 -3.31
N LYS A 85 6.07 -12.67 -3.35
CA LYS A 85 5.26 -12.07 -2.27
C LYS A 85 5.49 -12.77 -0.95
N ASP A 86 5.43 -14.11 -0.96
CA ASP A 86 5.61 -14.93 0.24
C ASP A 86 7.01 -14.73 0.83
N LEU A 87 8.04 -14.64 -0.02
CA LEU A 87 9.41 -14.33 0.41
C LEU A 87 9.49 -12.94 1.07
N VAL A 88 8.90 -11.91 0.44
CA VAL A 88 8.94 -10.54 0.98
C VAL A 88 8.16 -10.45 2.29
N ILE A 89 6.96 -11.04 2.36
CA ILE A 89 6.16 -11.08 3.58
C ILE A 89 6.91 -11.87 4.68
N GLY A 90 7.52 -13.00 4.34
CA GLY A 90 8.29 -13.81 5.28
C GLY A 90 9.53 -13.09 5.85
N LEU A 91 10.19 -12.26 5.05
CA LEU A 91 11.37 -11.49 5.47
C LEU A 91 11.04 -10.21 6.23
N PHE A 92 9.95 -9.53 5.89
CA PHE A 92 9.68 -8.17 6.34
C PHE A 92 8.36 -8.02 7.12
N GLY A 93 7.53 -9.06 7.15
CA GLY A 93 6.25 -9.04 7.89
C GLY A 93 5.38 -7.85 7.49
N THR A 94 4.95 -7.06 8.47
CA THR A 94 4.11 -5.85 8.28
C THR A 94 4.82 -4.68 7.60
N TRP A 95 6.14 -4.76 7.38
CA TRP A 95 6.95 -3.76 6.67
C TRP A 95 6.96 -3.95 5.15
N ASP A 96 6.26 -4.95 4.62
CA ASP A 96 6.18 -5.26 3.19
C ASP A 96 5.76 -4.05 2.34
N LYS A 97 4.70 -3.34 2.75
CA LYS A 97 4.18 -2.14 2.04
C LYS A 97 5.13 -0.94 2.11
N PRO A 98 5.66 -0.52 3.28
CA PRO A 98 6.70 0.50 3.35
C PRO A 98 7.93 0.21 2.48
N ILE A 99 8.39 -1.04 2.45
CA ILE A 99 9.54 -1.46 1.64
C ILE A 99 9.21 -1.41 0.14
N LEU A 100 8.00 -1.84 -0.24
CA LEU A 100 7.53 -1.72 -1.61
C LEU A 100 7.57 -0.25 -2.07
N PHE A 101 6.98 0.68 -1.31
CA PHE A 101 6.99 2.10 -1.67
C PHE A 101 8.40 2.69 -1.71
N ALA A 102 9.28 2.32 -0.77
CA ALA A 102 10.68 2.76 -0.78
C ALA A 102 11.43 2.25 -2.02
N SER A 103 11.28 0.98 -2.36
CA SER A 103 11.91 0.40 -3.56
C SER A 103 11.38 1.02 -4.86
N MET A 104 10.08 1.23 -4.97
CA MET A 104 9.46 1.94 -6.10
C MET A 104 10.00 3.36 -6.23
N PHE A 105 10.15 4.09 -5.11
CA PHE A 105 10.71 5.42 -5.10
C PHE A 105 12.16 5.45 -5.60
N VAL A 106 12.98 4.49 -5.17
CA VAL A 106 14.37 4.37 -5.65
C VAL A 106 14.41 4.11 -7.15
N VAL A 107 13.62 3.16 -7.66
CA VAL A 107 13.54 2.85 -9.09
C VAL A 107 13.06 4.08 -9.89
N TYR A 108 12.03 4.75 -9.40
CA TYR A 108 11.51 5.97 -10.01
C TYR A 108 12.55 7.09 -10.06
N ALA A 109 13.29 7.30 -8.96
CA ALA A 109 14.37 8.28 -8.89
C ALA A 109 15.50 7.95 -9.88
N LEU A 110 15.86 6.68 -10.04
CA LEU A 110 16.85 6.25 -11.03
C LEU A 110 16.38 6.50 -12.46
N ILE A 111 15.13 6.15 -12.79
CA ILE A 111 14.55 6.39 -14.13
C ILE A 111 14.52 7.91 -14.42
N THR A 112 14.04 8.71 -13.50
CA THR A 112 13.96 10.16 -13.69
C THR A 112 15.35 10.81 -13.73
N ALA A 113 16.35 10.29 -12.99
CA ALA A 113 17.74 10.70 -13.11
C ALA A 113 18.32 10.41 -14.52
N MET A 114 18.01 9.24 -15.08
CA MET A 114 18.40 8.88 -16.46
C MET A 114 17.72 9.82 -17.49
N ILE A 115 16.44 10.12 -17.31
CA ILE A 115 15.72 11.10 -18.14
C ILE A 115 16.38 12.48 -18.06
N GLY A 116 16.79 12.91 -16.87
CA GLY A 116 17.52 14.15 -16.66
C GLY A 116 18.88 14.16 -17.37
N GLN A 117 19.62 13.05 -17.32
CA GLN A 117 20.86 12.91 -18.08
C GLN A 117 20.62 12.96 -19.60
N LEU A 118 19.57 12.29 -20.08
CA LEU A 118 19.15 12.35 -21.49
C LEU A 118 18.77 13.78 -21.89
N ALA A 119 18.07 14.52 -21.04
CA ALA A 119 17.70 15.90 -21.26
C ALA A 119 18.92 16.80 -21.49
N SER A 120 20.09 16.47 -20.94
CA SER A 120 21.31 17.23 -21.15
C SER A 120 21.77 17.26 -22.62
N SER A 121 21.53 16.24 -23.40
CA SER A 121 21.92 16.15 -24.81
C SER A 121 20.71 16.19 -25.77
N ARG A 122 19.61 15.50 -25.39
CA ARG A 122 18.43 15.26 -26.22
C ARG A 122 17.15 15.68 -25.47
N PRO A 123 16.76 16.98 -25.48
CA PRO A 123 15.65 17.47 -24.68
C PRO A 123 14.28 16.91 -25.10
N VAL A 124 14.04 16.78 -26.40
CA VAL A 124 12.75 16.29 -26.93
C VAL A 124 12.53 14.80 -26.55
N PRO A 125 13.48 13.88 -26.81
CA PRO A 125 13.36 12.51 -26.30
C PRO A 125 13.21 12.39 -24.78
N ALA A 126 13.88 13.27 -24.02
CA ALA A 126 13.74 13.26 -22.56
C ALA A 126 12.36 13.73 -22.10
N ALA A 127 11.81 14.77 -22.73
CA ALA A 127 10.44 15.22 -22.47
C ALA A 127 9.42 14.14 -22.87
N ALA A 128 9.62 13.47 -24.01
CA ALA A 128 8.80 12.33 -24.43
C ALA A 128 8.89 11.15 -23.45
N ALA A 129 10.09 10.85 -22.92
CA ALA A 129 10.27 9.78 -21.93
C ALA A 129 9.57 10.09 -20.60
N LEU A 130 9.63 11.34 -20.11
CA LEU A 130 8.90 11.76 -18.92
C LEU A 130 7.38 11.75 -19.15
N GLY A 131 6.93 12.22 -20.32
CA GLY A 131 5.53 12.13 -20.73
C GLY A 131 5.05 10.68 -20.84
N GLY A 132 5.88 9.79 -21.42
CA GLY A 132 5.62 8.35 -21.50
C GLY A 132 5.48 7.67 -20.13
N LEU A 133 6.29 8.11 -19.16
CA LEU A 133 6.16 7.63 -17.76
C LEU A 133 4.82 8.07 -17.16
N GLY A 134 4.38 9.31 -17.42
CA GLY A 134 3.05 9.78 -17.03
C GLY A 134 1.92 9.01 -17.71
N LEU A 135 2.03 8.76 -19.03
CA LEU A 135 1.06 7.95 -19.78
C LEU A 135 0.96 6.51 -19.24
N PHE A 136 2.10 5.90 -18.93
CA PHE A 136 2.12 4.58 -18.30
C PHE A 136 1.38 4.58 -16.96
N ALA A 137 1.65 5.57 -16.10
CA ALA A 137 0.97 5.68 -14.82
C ALA A 137 -0.55 5.90 -14.99
N MET A 138 -0.98 6.73 -15.95
CA MET A 138 -2.41 6.92 -16.28
C MET A 138 -3.06 5.62 -16.77
N ALA A 139 -2.38 4.85 -17.62
CA ALA A 139 -2.88 3.56 -18.08
C ALA A 139 -3.08 2.59 -16.90
N VAL A 140 -2.13 2.55 -15.94
CA VAL A 140 -2.26 1.72 -14.74
C VAL A 140 -3.40 2.23 -13.83
N VAL A 141 -3.59 3.54 -13.69
CA VAL A 141 -4.74 4.11 -12.94
C VAL A 141 -6.06 3.58 -13.48
N LEU A 142 -6.22 3.51 -14.80
CA LEU A 142 -7.44 2.99 -15.45
C LEU A 142 -7.67 1.48 -15.26
N THR A 143 -6.65 0.72 -14.89
CA THR A 143 -6.82 -0.72 -14.59
C THR A 143 -7.33 -0.98 -13.17
N ARG A 144 -7.41 0.03 -12.32
CA ARG A 144 -7.88 -0.14 -10.94
C ARG A 144 -9.40 -0.21 -10.91
N ALA A 145 -9.94 -1.25 -10.26
CA ALA A 145 -11.39 -1.54 -10.24
C ALA A 145 -12.24 -0.39 -9.66
N GLN A 146 -11.67 0.37 -8.72
CA GLN A 146 -12.34 1.48 -8.05
C GLN A 146 -12.24 2.82 -8.79
N ASN A 147 -11.46 2.92 -9.88
CA ASN A 147 -11.17 4.17 -10.56
C ASN A 147 -12.08 4.38 -11.77
N THR A 148 -12.42 5.64 -11.98
CA THR A 148 -13.14 6.15 -13.15
C THR A 148 -12.17 6.76 -14.18
N PRO A 149 -12.61 7.03 -15.42
CA PRO A 149 -11.77 7.75 -16.39
C PRO A 149 -11.26 9.12 -15.92
N LEU A 150 -11.97 9.77 -14.99
CA LEU A 150 -11.56 11.07 -14.45
C LEU A 150 -10.37 10.97 -13.48
N ASP A 151 -10.11 9.80 -12.91
CA ASP A 151 -9.02 9.56 -11.97
C ASP A 151 -7.62 9.62 -12.62
N VAL A 152 -7.53 9.74 -13.94
CA VAL A 152 -6.27 10.04 -14.64
C VAL A 152 -5.85 11.51 -14.53
N LEU A 153 -6.80 12.42 -14.22
CA LEU A 153 -6.54 13.86 -14.18
C LEU A 153 -5.41 14.28 -13.24
N PRO A 154 -5.28 13.73 -12.02
CA PRO A 154 -4.14 14.02 -11.16
C PRO A 154 -2.80 13.73 -11.82
N THR A 155 -2.64 12.56 -12.42
CA THR A 155 -1.39 12.18 -13.12
C THR A 155 -1.16 13.00 -14.38
N LEU A 156 -2.21 13.33 -15.12
CA LEU A 156 -2.14 14.21 -16.29
C LEU A 156 -1.64 15.61 -15.90
N LEU A 157 -2.22 16.22 -14.86
CA LEU A 157 -1.79 17.53 -14.36
C LEU A 157 -0.33 17.49 -13.90
N GLY A 158 0.05 16.45 -13.13
CA GLY A 158 1.44 16.23 -12.72
C GLY A 158 2.39 16.18 -13.91
N THR A 159 2.03 15.46 -14.97
CA THR A 159 2.83 15.33 -16.19
C THR A 159 2.95 16.65 -16.96
N LEU A 160 1.83 17.37 -17.10
CA LEU A 160 1.78 18.67 -17.79
C LEU A 160 2.64 19.73 -17.08
N VAL A 161 2.81 19.67 -15.77
CA VAL A 161 3.68 20.56 -15.00
C VAL A 161 5.14 20.07 -15.01
N ALA A 162 5.37 18.77 -14.92
CA ALA A 162 6.72 18.21 -14.82
C ALA A 162 7.53 18.34 -16.11
N VAL A 163 6.91 18.18 -17.28
CA VAL A 163 7.61 18.28 -18.58
C VAL A 163 8.18 19.68 -18.81
N PRO A 164 7.41 20.78 -18.70
CA PRO A 164 7.98 22.13 -18.74
C PRO A 164 9.03 22.37 -17.65
N THR A 165 8.82 21.87 -16.43
CA THR A 165 9.79 21.99 -15.33
C THR A 165 11.12 21.36 -15.70
N LEU A 166 11.14 20.14 -16.27
CA LEU A 166 12.36 19.49 -16.77
C LEU A 166 13.11 20.39 -17.77
N LEU A 167 12.38 20.98 -18.73
CA LEU A 167 12.97 21.80 -19.78
C LEU A 167 13.48 23.14 -19.24
N LEU A 168 12.77 23.75 -18.28
CA LEU A 168 13.17 25.01 -17.63
C LEU A 168 14.39 24.82 -16.75
N LEU A 169 14.38 23.82 -15.86
CA LEU A 169 15.51 23.54 -14.96
C LEU A 169 16.76 23.14 -15.77
N ARG A 170 16.62 22.39 -16.85
CA ARG A 170 17.71 22.10 -17.76
C ARG A 170 18.32 23.37 -18.35
N ARG A 171 17.49 24.35 -18.80
CA ARG A 171 17.98 25.64 -19.33
C ARG A 171 18.72 26.43 -18.26
N ALA A 172 18.18 26.47 -17.04
CA ALA A 172 18.82 27.16 -15.91
C ALA A 172 20.20 26.59 -15.58
N VAL A 173 20.35 25.27 -15.57
CA VAL A 173 21.65 24.61 -15.31
C VAL A 173 22.65 24.80 -16.48
N ARG A 174 22.18 24.85 -17.74
CA ARG A 174 23.06 25.10 -18.92
C ARG A 174 23.49 26.54 -19.06
N GLY A 175 22.61 27.49 -18.79
CA GLY A 175 22.92 28.93 -18.88
C GLY A 175 24.07 29.37 -17.97
N THR A 176 24.30 28.59 -16.90
CA THR A 176 25.40 28.86 -15.96
C THR A 176 26.73 28.21 -16.33
N THR A 177 26.78 27.35 -17.37
CA THR A 177 28.02 26.67 -17.81
C THR A 177 28.64 27.30 -19.05
N GLY A 178 27.95 28.24 -19.72
CA GLY A 178 28.40 28.87 -21.00
C GLY A 178 28.99 30.26 -20.89
N ALA A 179 29.13 30.84 -19.72
CA ALA A 179 29.79 32.14 -19.56
C ALA A 179 31.28 31.95 -19.29
N GLU A 180 32.11 31.81 -20.33
CA GLU A 180 33.55 32.00 -20.20
C GLU A 180 33.83 33.48 -19.90
N PRO A 181 34.73 33.78 -18.97
CA PRO A 181 35.23 35.16 -18.83
C PRO A 181 36.04 35.49 -20.11
N THR A 182 35.52 36.28 -20.98
CA THR A 182 36.32 36.97 -22.00
C THR A 182 37.33 37.85 -21.26
N ALA A 183 38.61 37.58 -21.46
CA ALA A 183 39.76 38.18 -20.75
C ALA A 183 39.98 39.66 -21.06
N SER A 184 38.96 40.44 -21.38
CA SER A 184 39.10 41.84 -21.77
C SER A 184 37.91 42.74 -21.40
N SER A 185 37.30 42.54 -20.22
CA SER A 185 36.37 43.54 -19.68
C SER A 185 36.71 43.83 -18.21
N GLU A 186 36.93 45.11 -17.91
CA GLU A 186 37.09 45.64 -16.53
C GLU A 186 35.96 45.19 -15.59
N PRO A 187 36.15 45.12 -14.29
CA PRO A 187 35.17 44.61 -13.35
C PRO A 187 34.02 45.59 -13.15
N THR A 188 33.09 45.61 -14.10
CA THR A 188 31.77 46.20 -13.90
C THR A 188 30.91 45.12 -13.25
N GLY A 189 30.61 45.27 -11.99
CA GLY A 189 29.64 44.64 -11.07
C GLY A 189 28.71 43.52 -11.53
N ALA A 190 29.06 42.71 -12.56
CA ALA A 190 28.30 41.57 -13.00
C ALA A 190 28.46 40.42 -12.00
N PRO A 191 27.37 39.77 -11.56
CA PRO A 191 27.45 38.70 -10.58
C PRO A 191 28.29 37.54 -11.13
N ASP A 192 29.19 37.04 -10.27
CA ASP A 192 30.10 35.93 -10.53
C ASP A 192 29.37 34.69 -11.08
N ALA A 193 29.86 34.11 -12.17
CA ALA A 193 29.25 32.91 -12.77
C ALA A 193 29.09 31.76 -11.77
N ALA A 194 30.00 31.67 -10.79
CA ALA A 194 29.90 30.73 -9.69
C ALA A 194 28.70 31.02 -8.77
N TRP A 195 28.40 32.28 -8.50
CA TRP A 195 27.25 32.70 -7.69
C TRP A 195 25.90 32.39 -8.42
N LEU A 196 25.82 32.66 -9.72
CA LEU A 196 24.64 32.32 -10.53
C LEU A 196 24.39 30.81 -10.57
N ARG A 197 25.46 30.00 -10.72
CA ARG A 197 25.39 28.53 -10.64
C ARG A 197 24.90 28.07 -9.29
N ARG A 198 25.45 28.60 -8.19
CA ARG A 198 25.04 28.24 -6.83
C ARG A 198 23.57 28.58 -6.58
N ARG A 199 23.10 29.74 -7.05
CA ARG A 199 21.71 30.19 -6.93
C ARG A 199 20.74 29.29 -7.72
N SER A 200 21.09 28.88 -8.93
CA SER A 200 20.28 27.95 -9.73
C SER A 200 20.20 26.57 -9.09
N LEU A 201 21.29 26.08 -8.51
CA LEU A 201 21.32 24.77 -7.82
C LEU A 201 20.53 24.79 -6.50
N VAL A 202 20.60 25.88 -5.76
CA VAL A 202 19.76 26.08 -4.56
C VAL A 202 18.29 26.13 -4.97
N GLY A 203 17.95 26.82 -6.07
CA GLY A 203 16.59 26.85 -6.60
C GLY A 203 16.06 25.46 -7.00
N VAL A 204 16.88 24.63 -7.67
CA VAL A 204 16.52 23.25 -8.02
C VAL A 204 16.28 22.41 -6.75
N GLY A 205 17.16 22.55 -5.76
CA GLY A 205 17.01 21.87 -4.47
C GLY A 205 15.74 22.28 -3.72
N LEU A 206 15.43 23.58 -3.67
CA LEU A 206 14.22 24.10 -3.04
C LEU A 206 12.94 23.61 -3.71
N VAL A 207 12.89 23.55 -5.05
CA VAL A 207 11.74 22.96 -5.78
C VAL A 207 11.58 21.49 -5.42
N GLY A 208 12.68 20.74 -5.30
CA GLY A 208 12.62 19.34 -4.90
C GLY A 208 12.10 19.15 -3.46
N VAL A 209 12.59 19.93 -2.52
CA VAL A 209 12.11 19.89 -1.12
C VAL A 209 10.64 20.29 -1.04
N LEU A 210 10.23 21.36 -1.72
CA LEU A 210 8.83 21.79 -1.76
C LEU A 210 7.94 20.69 -2.33
N ALA A 211 8.37 20.02 -3.41
CA ALA A 211 7.61 18.92 -4.00
C ALA A 211 7.41 17.77 -2.99
N VAL A 212 8.45 17.39 -2.23
CA VAL A 212 8.34 16.36 -1.18
C VAL A 212 7.37 16.78 -0.07
N VAL A 213 7.48 18.03 0.41
CA VAL A 213 6.60 18.56 1.46
C VAL A 213 5.15 18.59 0.99
N VAL A 214 4.89 19.04 -0.24
CA VAL A 214 3.54 19.07 -0.82
C VAL A 214 2.97 17.66 -0.95
N ALA A 215 3.73 16.68 -1.47
CA ALA A 215 3.28 15.30 -1.60
C ALA A 215 2.97 14.66 -0.23
N ALA A 216 3.85 14.84 0.75
CA ALA A 216 3.65 14.32 2.11
C ALA A 216 2.44 15.00 2.79
N GLY A 217 2.31 16.31 2.65
CA GLY A 217 1.17 17.07 3.17
C GLY A 217 -0.16 16.64 2.57
N ALA A 218 -0.22 16.44 1.25
CA ALA A 218 -1.41 15.96 0.55
C ALA A 218 -1.84 14.58 1.06
N ARG A 219 -0.89 13.65 1.23
CA ARG A 219 -1.18 12.32 1.80
C ARG A 219 -1.71 12.40 3.23
N GLY A 220 -1.10 13.24 4.07
CA GLY A 220 -1.56 13.45 5.44
C GLY A 220 -2.97 14.03 5.50
N VAL A 221 -3.29 15.01 4.64
CA VAL A 221 -4.64 15.60 4.53
C VAL A 221 -5.66 14.56 4.06
N ASN A 222 -5.33 13.73 3.05
CA ASN A 222 -6.21 12.66 2.59
C ASN A 222 -6.53 11.69 3.75
N ALA A 223 -5.51 11.19 4.44
CA ALA A 223 -5.69 10.28 5.57
C ALA A 223 -6.52 10.91 6.70
N GLY A 224 -6.29 12.20 7.01
CA GLY A 224 -7.08 12.92 8.02
C GLY A 224 -8.54 13.14 7.62
N ARG A 225 -8.80 13.47 6.35
CA ARG A 225 -10.17 13.62 5.82
C ARG A 225 -10.93 12.30 5.82
N GLU A 226 -10.27 11.21 5.46
CA GLU A 226 -10.88 9.87 5.49
C GLU A 226 -11.33 9.51 6.91
N ARG A 227 -10.46 9.71 7.91
CA ARG A 227 -10.82 9.50 9.32
C ARG A 227 -11.97 10.42 9.78
N ALA A 228 -11.93 11.70 9.46
CA ALA A 228 -12.97 12.66 9.86
C ALA A 228 -14.34 12.35 9.21
N ARG A 229 -14.35 11.87 7.98
CA ARG A 229 -15.60 11.48 7.28
C ARG A 229 -16.25 10.26 7.90
N GLN A 230 -15.48 9.34 8.50
CA GLN A 230 -15.97 8.14 9.14
C GLN A 230 -16.73 8.43 10.44
N VAL A 231 -16.22 9.36 11.25
CA VAL A 231 -16.80 9.69 12.57
C VAL A 231 -18.13 10.47 12.44
N ALA A 232 -18.41 11.12 11.31
CA ALA A 232 -19.47 12.13 11.21
C ALA A 232 -20.78 11.66 10.54
N ARG A 233 -20.93 10.38 10.11
CA ARG A 233 -21.89 10.13 9.04
C ARG A 233 -23.13 9.32 9.33
N PHE A 234 -23.20 8.46 10.35
CA PHE A 234 -24.45 7.83 10.73
C PHE A 234 -24.44 7.30 12.16
N VAL A 235 -25.63 7.21 12.74
CA VAL A 235 -25.84 6.52 14.01
C VAL A 235 -26.14 5.06 13.68
N LEU A 236 -25.44 4.14 14.34
CA LEU A 236 -25.73 2.72 14.18
C LEU A 236 -27.18 2.42 14.52
N PRO A 237 -27.90 1.64 13.70
CA PRO A 237 -29.22 1.15 14.07
C PRO A 237 -29.12 0.31 15.37
N ALA A 238 -30.20 0.30 16.14
CA ALA A 238 -30.30 -0.62 17.25
C ALA A 238 -30.41 -2.07 16.72
N PRO A 239 -29.66 -3.04 17.26
CA PRO A 239 -29.82 -4.42 16.87
C PRO A 239 -31.21 -4.96 17.22
N ARG A 240 -31.78 -5.76 16.34
CA ARG A 240 -33.00 -6.54 16.65
C ARG A 240 -32.66 -7.66 17.63
N GLU A 241 -31.47 -8.26 17.46
CA GLU A 241 -30.91 -9.27 18.34
C GLU A 241 -29.57 -8.77 18.86
N SER A 242 -29.52 -8.44 20.15
CA SER A 242 -28.27 -7.99 20.80
C SER A 242 -27.37 -9.17 21.12
N ALA A 243 -26.06 -8.97 21.06
CA ALA A 243 -25.09 -9.94 21.54
C ALA A 243 -25.31 -10.28 23.01
N ALA A 244 -25.02 -11.52 23.38
CA ALA A 244 -25.05 -11.93 24.78
C ALA A 244 -24.06 -11.09 25.60
N PRO A 245 -24.39 -10.70 26.83
CA PRO A 245 -23.45 -9.97 27.68
C PRO A 245 -22.17 -10.78 27.90
N ILE A 246 -21.03 -10.14 27.78
CA ILE A 246 -19.73 -10.78 28.07
C ILE A 246 -19.64 -10.99 29.58
N PRO A 247 -19.48 -12.26 30.06
CA PRO A 247 -19.30 -12.54 31.47
C PRO A 247 -18.06 -11.87 32.04
N ALA A 248 -18.10 -11.43 33.29
CA ALA A 248 -16.97 -10.75 33.96
C ALA A 248 -15.69 -11.59 33.95
N GLY A 249 -15.79 -12.92 34.00
CA GLY A 249 -14.65 -13.83 33.97
C GLY A 249 -14.12 -14.16 32.56
N ALA A 250 -14.71 -13.64 31.49
CA ALA A 250 -14.19 -13.86 30.12
C ALA A 250 -12.85 -13.14 29.90
N GLN A 251 -12.64 -12.00 30.55
CA GLN A 251 -11.34 -11.32 30.63
C GLN A 251 -10.56 -11.88 31.80
N VAL A 252 -9.45 -12.54 31.51
CA VAL A 252 -8.50 -13.01 32.55
C VAL A 252 -7.76 -11.79 33.12
N ASP A 253 -7.80 -11.65 34.45
CA ASP A 253 -7.12 -10.57 35.16
C ASP A 253 -5.64 -10.90 35.39
N LEU A 254 -4.87 -10.80 34.32
CA LEU A 254 -3.42 -10.98 34.35
C LEU A 254 -2.76 -9.83 33.58
N THR A 255 -1.81 -9.15 34.25
CA THR A 255 -1.09 -8.02 33.64
C THR A 255 -0.37 -8.45 32.35
N GLY A 256 -0.67 -7.76 31.25
CA GLY A 256 -0.09 -8.06 29.93
C GLY A 256 -0.96 -8.93 29.04
N MET A 257 -2.08 -9.46 29.54
CA MET A 257 -3.09 -10.12 28.70
C MET A 257 -3.72 -9.12 27.72
N PRO A 258 -3.98 -9.52 26.48
CA PRO A 258 -4.77 -8.70 25.56
C PRO A 258 -6.21 -8.56 26.08
N PRO A 259 -6.91 -7.45 25.77
CA PRO A 259 -8.33 -7.34 26.07
C PRO A 259 -9.13 -8.45 25.38
N PHE A 260 -10.17 -8.99 26.07
CA PHE A 260 -11.06 -9.98 25.48
C PHE A 260 -11.75 -9.43 24.21
N VAL A 261 -12.21 -8.18 24.25
CA VAL A 261 -12.62 -7.44 23.06
C VAL A 261 -11.46 -6.57 22.61
N THR A 262 -10.93 -6.84 21.45
CA THR A 262 -9.83 -6.09 20.85
C THR A 262 -10.30 -4.69 20.45
N PRO A 263 -9.70 -3.59 20.95
CA PRO A 263 -10.04 -2.25 20.52
C PRO A 263 -9.89 -2.06 19.00
N ASN A 264 -10.70 -1.20 18.39
CA ASN A 264 -10.70 -1.00 16.94
C ASN A 264 -9.32 -0.61 16.40
N ASP A 265 -8.58 0.26 17.12
CA ASP A 265 -7.25 0.72 16.72
C ASP A 265 -6.16 -0.37 16.83
N ASP A 266 -6.38 -1.38 17.69
CA ASP A 266 -5.46 -2.48 17.93
C ASP A 266 -5.83 -3.75 17.12
N PHE A 267 -7.01 -3.74 16.48
CA PHE A 267 -7.46 -4.89 15.69
C PHE A 267 -6.59 -5.04 14.44
N TYR A 268 -6.10 -6.27 14.21
CA TYR A 268 -5.18 -6.53 13.11
C TYR A 268 -5.73 -6.10 11.75
N ARG A 269 -4.84 -5.60 10.90
CA ARG A 269 -5.17 -5.17 9.54
C ARG A 269 -4.39 -5.98 8.51
N ILE A 270 -5.09 -6.80 7.75
CA ILE A 270 -4.58 -7.50 6.57
C ILE A 270 -5.54 -7.23 5.40
N ASP A 271 -5.01 -6.75 4.30
CA ASP A 271 -5.73 -6.52 3.04
C ASP A 271 -4.74 -6.42 1.87
N THR A 272 -5.27 -6.56 0.65
CA THR A 272 -4.50 -6.40 -0.59
C THR A 272 -4.37 -4.93 -1.03
N ALA A 273 -5.18 -4.05 -0.44
CA ALA A 273 -5.17 -2.63 -0.75
C ALA A 273 -3.88 -1.94 -0.27
N LEU A 274 -3.22 -1.17 -1.13
CA LEU A 274 -2.07 -0.36 -0.76
C LEU A 274 -2.47 0.94 -0.05
N ALA A 275 -3.66 1.44 -0.34
CA ALA A 275 -4.29 2.53 0.38
C ALA A 275 -5.71 2.12 0.73
N VAL A 276 -6.21 2.58 1.88
CA VAL A 276 -7.60 2.35 2.29
C VAL A 276 -8.53 2.97 1.25
N PRO A 277 -9.48 2.22 0.66
CA PRO A 277 -10.48 2.77 -0.23
C PRO A 277 -11.32 3.85 0.47
N ASN A 278 -11.57 4.95 -0.22
CA ASN A 278 -12.47 5.98 0.26
C ASN A 278 -13.86 5.74 -0.33
N VAL A 279 -14.69 5.02 0.39
CA VAL A 279 -16.05 4.67 -0.06
C VAL A 279 -17.04 5.70 0.44
N ASP A 280 -17.79 6.32 -0.48
CA ASP A 280 -18.90 7.20 -0.13
C ASP A 280 -20.17 6.35 0.06
N PRO A 281 -20.74 6.28 1.29
CA PRO A 281 -21.96 5.49 1.52
C PRO A 281 -23.17 6.01 0.73
N GLY A 282 -23.17 7.30 0.32
CA GLY A 282 -24.24 7.85 -0.51
C GLY A 282 -24.26 7.32 -1.96
N THR A 283 -23.18 6.71 -2.40
CA THR A 283 -23.07 6.09 -3.74
C THR A 283 -22.75 4.61 -3.69
N TRP A 284 -22.59 4.06 -2.49
CA TRP A 284 -22.32 2.63 -2.31
C TRP A 284 -23.55 1.79 -2.60
N THR A 285 -23.36 0.69 -3.30
CA THR A 285 -24.37 -0.33 -3.53
C THR A 285 -23.81 -1.73 -3.32
N LEU A 286 -24.65 -2.66 -2.89
CA LEU A 286 -24.38 -4.09 -2.85
C LEU A 286 -25.29 -4.79 -3.86
N ARG A 287 -24.68 -5.56 -4.77
CA ARG A 287 -25.41 -6.43 -5.69
C ARG A 287 -25.28 -7.89 -5.27
N ILE A 288 -26.42 -8.59 -5.18
CA ILE A 288 -26.51 -10.04 -4.97
C ILE A 288 -27.09 -10.64 -6.25
N HIS A 289 -26.34 -11.51 -6.91
CA HIS A 289 -26.73 -12.05 -8.23
C HIS A 289 -26.09 -13.42 -8.50
N GLY A 290 -26.26 -13.94 -9.71
CA GLY A 290 -25.71 -15.22 -10.16
C GLY A 290 -26.74 -16.32 -10.12
N LEU A 291 -26.49 -17.43 -9.43
CA LEU A 291 -27.44 -18.55 -9.27
C LEU A 291 -28.50 -18.23 -8.20
N VAL A 292 -29.31 -17.22 -8.49
CA VAL A 292 -30.46 -16.76 -7.67
C VAL A 292 -31.67 -16.60 -8.52
N ASP A 293 -32.87 -16.68 -7.91
CA ASP A 293 -34.15 -16.48 -8.60
C ASP A 293 -34.43 -15.00 -8.87
N GLU A 294 -33.98 -14.13 -7.94
CA GLU A 294 -34.14 -12.68 -8.02
C GLU A 294 -32.81 -11.98 -7.64
N GLU A 295 -32.28 -11.14 -8.53
CA GLU A 295 -31.13 -10.29 -8.21
C GLU A 295 -31.56 -9.18 -7.27
N LEU A 296 -30.77 -8.94 -6.25
CA LEU A 296 -30.98 -7.86 -5.29
C LEU A 296 -29.93 -6.76 -5.47
N GLU A 297 -30.36 -5.52 -5.39
CA GLU A 297 -29.48 -4.36 -5.29
C GLU A 297 -29.93 -3.49 -4.12
N LEU A 298 -29.03 -3.27 -3.17
CA LEU A 298 -29.28 -2.47 -1.98
C LEU A 298 -28.29 -1.31 -1.96
N ASP A 299 -28.79 -0.09 -1.76
CA ASP A 299 -27.95 1.01 -1.32
C ASP A 299 -27.70 0.93 0.20
N PHE A 300 -26.86 1.81 0.72
CA PHE A 300 -26.47 1.77 2.14
C PHE A 300 -27.66 2.11 3.05
N ALA A 301 -28.56 3.00 2.63
CA ALA A 301 -29.74 3.35 3.40
C ALA A 301 -30.71 2.16 3.52
N ALA A 302 -30.98 1.46 2.42
CA ALA A 302 -31.79 0.24 2.41
C ALA A 302 -31.17 -0.86 3.28
N LEU A 303 -29.85 -1.02 3.25
CA LEU A 303 -29.16 -1.99 4.12
C LEU A 303 -29.32 -1.65 5.61
N LEU A 304 -29.29 -0.35 5.97
CA LEU A 304 -29.49 0.08 7.37
C LEU A 304 -30.92 -0.10 7.89
N GLU A 305 -31.91 -0.25 7.00
CA GLU A 305 -33.30 -0.56 7.36
C GLU A 305 -33.54 -2.05 7.62
N GLU A 306 -32.61 -2.93 7.19
CA GLU A 306 -32.72 -4.37 7.43
C GLU A 306 -32.56 -4.73 8.93
N PRO A 307 -33.23 -5.77 9.40
CA PRO A 307 -33.04 -6.26 10.76
C PRO A 307 -31.58 -6.66 11.01
N MET A 308 -30.94 -6.05 12.03
CA MET A 308 -29.54 -6.32 12.36
C MET A 308 -29.40 -7.21 13.57
N THR A 309 -28.38 -8.04 13.53
CA THR A 309 -27.92 -8.89 14.63
C THR A 309 -26.58 -8.36 15.12
N GLU A 310 -26.41 -8.36 16.44
CA GLU A 310 -25.11 -8.11 17.07
C GLU A 310 -24.55 -9.41 17.64
N THR A 311 -23.26 -9.68 17.36
CA THR A 311 -22.61 -10.91 17.81
C THR A 311 -21.12 -10.71 18.08
N HIS A 312 -20.53 -11.55 18.93
CA HIS A 312 -19.09 -11.55 19.19
C HIS A 312 -18.40 -12.60 18.31
N VAL A 313 -17.43 -12.18 17.51
CA VAL A 313 -16.70 -13.09 16.62
C VAL A 313 -15.21 -12.79 16.64
N THR A 314 -14.41 -13.82 16.83
CA THR A 314 -12.96 -13.77 16.62
C THR A 314 -12.66 -13.96 15.13
N LEU A 315 -11.97 -13.02 14.52
CA LEU A 315 -11.41 -13.18 13.18
C LEU A 315 -9.93 -13.55 13.25
N THR A 316 -9.49 -14.41 12.36
CA THR A 316 -8.09 -14.87 12.31
C THR A 316 -7.57 -14.84 10.88
N CYS A 317 -6.37 -14.31 10.69
CA CYS A 317 -5.65 -14.41 9.42
C CYS A 317 -4.96 -15.77 9.33
N VAL A 318 -4.97 -16.38 8.15
CA VAL A 318 -4.22 -17.63 7.90
C VAL A 318 -2.71 -17.42 8.01
N SER A 319 -2.22 -16.19 7.81
CA SER A 319 -0.81 -15.81 7.98
C SER A 319 -0.42 -15.57 9.45
N ASN A 320 -1.34 -15.80 10.41
CA ASN A 320 -1.02 -15.69 11.81
C ASN A 320 0.03 -16.73 12.19
N ALA A 321 1.24 -16.26 12.49
CA ALA A 321 2.32 -17.14 12.97
C ALA A 321 2.01 -17.65 14.38
N VAL A 322 2.71 -18.69 14.81
CA VAL A 322 2.65 -19.16 16.20
C VAL A 322 3.06 -18.02 17.15
N GLY A 323 2.20 -17.69 18.11
CA GLY A 323 2.41 -16.54 19.01
C GLY A 323 2.15 -15.18 18.35
N GLY A 324 1.63 -15.14 17.11
CA GLY A 324 1.38 -13.92 16.36
C GLY A 324 0.14 -13.15 16.81
N ASP A 325 -0.01 -11.96 16.30
CA ASP A 325 -1.03 -10.96 16.64
C ASP A 325 -2.13 -10.79 15.58
N LEU A 326 -2.16 -11.66 14.54
CA LEU A 326 -3.14 -11.59 13.47
C LEU A 326 -4.44 -12.36 13.80
N ALA A 327 -4.90 -12.21 15.02
CA ALA A 327 -6.21 -12.64 15.51
C ALA A 327 -6.78 -11.54 16.41
N GLY A 328 -8.09 -11.33 16.35
CA GLY A 328 -8.76 -10.33 17.16
C GLY A 328 -10.23 -10.70 17.38
N ASN A 329 -10.76 -10.42 18.56
CA ASN A 329 -12.15 -10.63 18.92
C ASN A 329 -12.87 -9.28 18.99
N ALA A 330 -14.03 -9.15 18.36
CA ALA A 330 -14.81 -7.93 18.37
C ALA A 330 -16.31 -8.22 18.43
N THR A 331 -17.06 -7.20 18.83
CA THR A 331 -18.53 -7.18 18.71
C THR A 331 -18.91 -6.58 17.38
N TRP A 332 -19.64 -7.34 16.56
CA TRP A 332 -20.03 -6.94 15.21
C TRP A 332 -21.53 -6.71 15.14
N LEU A 333 -21.94 -5.63 14.48
CA LEU A 333 -23.33 -5.32 14.17
C LEU A 333 -23.52 -5.39 12.66
N GLY A 334 -24.50 -6.17 12.18
CA GLY A 334 -24.75 -6.28 10.76
C GLY A 334 -26.01 -7.06 10.41
N VAL A 335 -26.30 -7.12 9.12
CA VAL A 335 -27.43 -7.88 8.57
C VAL A 335 -27.00 -9.32 8.37
N PRO A 336 -27.75 -10.32 8.88
CA PRO A 336 -27.48 -11.73 8.61
C PRO A 336 -27.53 -12.01 7.10
N VAL A 337 -26.45 -12.57 6.56
CA VAL A 337 -26.34 -12.84 5.11
C VAL A 337 -27.41 -13.80 4.65
N ARG A 338 -27.77 -14.80 5.49
CA ARG A 338 -28.82 -15.79 5.20
C ARG A 338 -30.14 -15.15 4.79
N THR A 339 -30.53 -14.05 5.46
CA THR A 339 -31.81 -13.37 5.19
C THR A 339 -31.86 -12.78 3.78
N LEU A 340 -30.74 -12.22 3.30
CA LEU A 340 -30.65 -11.67 1.95
C LEU A 340 -30.56 -12.78 0.89
N LEU A 341 -29.84 -13.87 1.19
CA LEU A 341 -29.77 -15.04 0.29
C LEU A 341 -31.12 -15.78 0.17
N GLU A 342 -31.86 -15.91 1.28
CA GLU A 342 -33.22 -16.44 1.27
C GLU A 342 -34.17 -15.60 0.40
N ARG A 343 -34.08 -14.26 0.52
CA ARG A 343 -34.86 -13.33 -0.31
C ARG A 343 -34.49 -13.40 -1.79
N ALA A 344 -33.18 -13.57 -2.09
CA ALA A 344 -32.72 -13.73 -3.46
C ALA A 344 -33.11 -15.08 -4.09
N GLY A 345 -33.46 -16.09 -3.29
CA GLY A 345 -33.79 -17.41 -3.73
C GLY A 345 -32.62 -18.16 -4.36
N VAL A 346 -31.73 -18.68 -3.52
CA VAL A 346 -30.54 -19.41 -4.01
C VAL A 346 -30.99 -20.67 -4.79
N GLN A 347 -30.49 -20.80 -6.00
CA GLN A 347 -30.84 -21.91 -6.90
C GLN A 347 -30.06 -23.18 -6.55
N ASP A 348 -30.67 -24.32 -6.89
CA ASP A 348 -30.07 -25.63 -6.71
C ASP A 348 -28.70 -25.75 -7.42
N GLY A 349 -27.77 -26.41 -6.75
CA GLY A 349 -26.43 -26.66 -7.25
C GLY A 349 -25.43 -25.51 -7.04
N ALA A 350 -25.83 -24.38 -6.47
CA ALA A 350 -24.90 -23.40 -5.95
C ALA A 350 -24.19 -23.96 -4.70
N ASP A 351 -22.87 -23.75 -4.59
CA ASP A 351 -22.07 -24.21 -3.44
C ASP A 351 -21.08 -23.15 -2.91
N MET A 352 -21.04 -21.99 -3.59
CA MET A 352 -20.12 -20.90 -3.27
C MET A 352 -20.81 -19.54 -3.45
N VAL A 353 -20.43 -18.58 -2.61
CA VAL A 353 -20.64 -17.14 -2.85
C VAL A 353 -19.29 -16.48 -3.07
N LEU A 354 -19.09 -15.94 -4.27
CA LEU A 354 -17.92 -15.10 -4.56
C LEU A 354 -18.23 -13.67 -4.14
N SER A 355 -17.64 -13.24 -3.06
CA SER A 355 -17.72 -11.84 -2.59
C SER A 355 -16.66 -10.99 -3.27
N ARG A 356 -17.00 -9.72 -3.59
CA ARG A 356 -16.09 -8.77 -4.22
C ARG A 356 -16.03 -7.46 -3.46
N SER A 357 -14.82 -6.97 -3.26
CA SER A 357 -14.50 -5.66 -2.73
C SER A 357 -14.44 -4.60 -3.82
N ILE A 358 -14.63 -3.34 -3.47
CA ILE A 358 -14.49 -2.19 -4.38
C ILE A 358 -13.07 -2.09 -4.98
N ASP A 359 -12.03 -2.56 -4.28
CA ASP A 359 -10.65 -2.59 -4.77
C ASP A 359 -10.35 -3.75 -5.73
N GLY A 360 -11.35 -4.63 -5.97
CA GLY A 360 -11.26 -5.77 -6.85
C GLY A 360 -10.84 -7.08 -6.17
N PHE A 361 -10.55 -7.09 -4.85
CA PHE A 361 -10.31 -8.32 -4.10
C PHE A 361 -11.55 -9.21 -4.12
N THR A 362 -11.36 -10.53 -4.23
CA THR A 362 -12.46 -11.51 -4.17
C THR A 362 -12.15 -12.62 -3.17
N ALA A 363 -13.20 -13.11 -2.51
CA ALA A 363 -13.12 -14.25 -1.61
C ALA A 363 -14.21 -15.29 -1.94
N SER A 364 -13.87 -16.58 -1.81
CA SER A 364 -14.74 -17.72 -2.10
C SER A 364 -15.31 -18.28 -0.81
N ILE A 365 -16.55 -17.94 -0.49
CA ILE A 365 -17.19 -18.35 0.75
C ILE A 365 -18.04 -19.59 0.46
N PRO A 366 -17.84 -20.73 1.15
CA PRO A 366 -18.76 -21.85 1.05
C PRO A 366 -20.19 -21.41 1.38
N LEU A 367 -21.15 -21.73 0.50
CA LEU A 367 -22.53 -21.31 0.65
C LEU A 367 -23.13 -21.74 2.00
N GLU A 368 -22.80 -22.95 2.43
CA GLU A 368 -23.22 -23.48 3.73
C GLU A 368 -22.87 -22.58 4.92
N ALA A 369 -21.69 -21.92 4.86
CA ALA A 369 -21.25 -21.02 5.92
C ALA A 369 -22.04 -19.69 5.96
N LEU A 370 -22.82 -19.39 4.94
CA LEU A 370 -23.69 -18.22 4.87
C LEU A 370 -25.16 -18.53 5.12
N THR A 371 -25.53 -19.82 5.12
CA THR A 371 -26.92 -20.28 5.21
C THR A 371 -27.21 -21.18 6.42
N ASP A 372 -26.17 -21.69 7.10
CA ASP A 372 -26.32 -22.44 8.34
C ASP A 372 -26.67 -21.55 9.55
N SER A 373 -26.59 -22.11 10.76
CA SER A 373 -26.99 -21.43 12.00
C SER A 373 -25.97 -20.40 12.52
N ARG A 374 -24.76 -20.30 11.93
CA ARG A 374 -23.77 -19.31 12.37
C ARG A 374 -24.20 -17.87 12.00
N ASP A 375 -23.76 -16.90 12.77
CA ASP A 375 -24.06 -15.49 12.54
C ASP A 375 -23.09 -14.87 11.52
N SER A 376 -23.24 -15.28 10.24
CA SER A 376 -22.55 -14.66 9.12
C SER A 376 -23.20 -13.33 8.78
N LEU A 377 -22.42 -12.22 8.89
CA LEU A 377 -22.94 -10.86 8.81
C LEU A 377 -22.39 -10.05 7.64
N LEU A 378 -23.23 -9.19 7.08
CA LEU A 378 -22.83 -7.95 6.44
C LEU A 378 -22.68 -6.89 7.51
N ALA A 379 -21.48 -6.80 8.10
CA ALA A 379 -21.24 -5.93 9.22
C ALA A 379 -21.11 -4.45 8.80
N VAL A 380 -21.79 -3.57 9.52
CA VAL A 380 -21.76 -2.10 9.40
C VAL A 380 -21.16 -1.44 10.63
N GLY A 381 -21.10 -2.17 11.76
CA GLY A 381 -20.58 -1.71 13.04
C GLY A 381 -19.58 -2.68 13.66
N MET A 382 -18.67 -2.11 14.45
CA MET A 382 -17.61 -2.81 15.18
C MET A 382 -17.44 -2.18 16.56
N ASN A 383 -17.56 -2.97 17.63
CA ASN A 383 -17.42 -2.52 19.01
C ASN A 383 -18.29 -1.29 19.36
N GLY A 384 -19.57 -1.30 18.92
CA GLY A 384 -20.52 -0.23 19.19
C GLY A 384 -20.30 1.08 18.40
N GLN A 385 -19.40 1.08 17.41
CA GLN A 385 -19.09 2.20 16.54
C GLN A 385 -19.27 1.81 15.06
N PRO A 386 -19.54 2.77 14.15
CA PRO A 386 -19.44 2.50 12.73
C PRO A 386 -18.08 1.87 12.36
N LEU A 387 -18.07 0.99 11.37
CA LEU A 387 -16.83 0.37 10.93
C LEU A 387 -15.75 1.42 10.64
N PRO A 388 -14.54 1.28 11.19
CA PRO A 388 -13.38 2.04 10.70
C PRO A 388 -13.11 1.74 9.22
N ALA A 389 -12.58 2.72 8.47
CA ALA A 389 -12.29 2.52 7.04
C ALA A 389 -11.34 1.36 6.79
N GLU A 390 -10.28 1.25 7.60
CA GLU A 390 -9.29 0.18 7.56
C GLU A 390 -9.88 -1.20 7.83
N HIS A 391 -11.02 -1.25 8.50
CA HIS A 391 -11.75 -2.48 8.81
C HIS A 391 -12.92 -2.75 7.86
N GLY A 392 -13.14 -1.91 6.82
CA GLY A 392 -14.03 -2.25 5.72
C GLY A 392 -15.28 -1.38 5.56
N TYR A 393 -15.29 -0.14 6.13
CA TYR A 393 -16.41 0.80 5.95
C TYR A 393 -16.80 0.99 4.47
N PRO A 394 -18.09 1.02 4.08
CA PRO A 394 -19.25 1.00 4.98
C PRO A 394 -19.71 -0.41 5.36
N VAL A 395 -19.33 -1.46 4.62
CA VAL A 395 -19.80 -2.84 4.82
C VAL A 395 -18.68 -3.83 4.60
N ARG A 396 -18.58 -4.80 5.50
CA ARG A 396 -17.69 -5.96 5.34
C ARG A 396 -18.40 -7.28 5.61
N MET A 397 -17.81 -8.36 5.12
CA MET A 397 -18.18 -9.71 5.54
C MET A 397 -17.53 -10.05 6.90
N VAL A 398 -18.31 -10.68 7.77
CA VAL A 398 -17.86 -11.37 8.99
C VAL A 398 -18.48 -12.76 8.97
N VAL A 399 -17.66 -13.80 8.89
CA VAL A 399 -18.12 -15.20 8.82
C VAL A 399 -17.38 -16.01 9.87
N PRO A 400 -18.05 -16.46 10.93
CA PRO A 400 -17.42 -17.26 11.97
C PRO A 400 -16.84 -18.56 11.43
N GLY A 401 -15.68 -18.98 11.95
CA GLY A 401 -15.08 -20.27 11.65
C GLY A 401 -14.28 -20.36 10.35
N LEU A 402 -14.20 -19.27 9.55
CA LEU A 402 -13.41 -19.23 8.32
C LEU A 402 -12.29 -18.19 8.38
N TYR A 403 -11.11 -18.55 7.89
CA TYR A 403 -10.01 -17.59 7.72
C TYR A 403 -10.40 -16.43 6.81
N GLY A 404 -9.93 -15.23 7.16
CA GLY A 404 -10.32 -14.00 6.49
C GLY A 404 -10.07 -13.95 4.98
N TYR A 405 -9.14 -14.74 4.43
CA TYR A 405 -8.85 -14.73 3.00
C TYR A 405 -9.96 -15.37 2.14
N VAL A 406 -10.83 -16.18 2.73
CA VAL A 406 -12.02 -16.76 2.07
C VAL A 406 -13.33 -16.13 2.54
N SER A 407 -13.34 -15.28 3.59
CA SER A 407 -14.57 -14.91 4.26
C SER A 407 -14.73 -13.45 4.65
N ALA A 408 -13.63 -12.70 4.80
CA ALA A 408 -13.69 -11.40 5.47
C ALA A 408 -13.48 -10.22 4.51
N THR A 409 -14.19 -10.24 3.37
CA THR A 409 -14.12 -9.18 2.35
C THR A 409 -14.53 -7.84 2.93
N LYS A 410 -13.61 -6.88 2.92
CA LYS A 410 -13.79 -5.48 3.30
C LYS A 410 -14.27 -4.66 2.11
N TRP A 411 -14.94 -3.52 2.38
CA TRP A 411 -15.45 -2.62 1.32
C TRP A 411 -16.27 -3.37 0.29
N LEU A 412 -17.18 -4.22 0.77
CA LEU A 412 -17.99 -5.14 0.00
C LEU A 412 -18.92 -4.40 -0.97
N THR A 413 -19.03 -4.90 -2.22
CA THR A 413 -19.92 -4.33 -3.24
C THR A 413 -20.72 -5.41 -3.99
N GLU A 414 -20.31 -6.68 -3.91
CA GLU A 414 -20.93 -7.74 -4.71
C GLU A 414 -20.88 -9.08 -3.98
N LEU A 415 -21.98 -9.81 -4.05
CA LEU A 415 -22.09 -11.22 -3.69
C LEU A 415 -22.64 -11.98 -4.92
N LYS A 416 -21.79 -12.75 -5.58
CA LYS A 416 -22.17 -13.61 -6.69
C LYS A 416 -22.39 -15.04 -6.17
N VAL A 417 -23.62 -15.50 -6.17
CA VAL A 417 -23.94 -16.90 -5.90
C VAL A 417 -23.52 -17.75 -7.08
N THR A 418 -22.67 -18.76 -6.88
CA THR A 418 -22.02 -19.51 -7.95
C THR A 418 -21.56 -20.89 -7.47
N ARG A 419 -20.61 -21.50 -8.18
CA ARG A 419 -20.00 -22.78 -7.82
C ARG A 419 -18.48 -22.64 -7.76
N PHE A 420 -17.83 -23.44 -6.91
CA PHE A 420 -16.36 -23.57 -6.91
C PHE A 420 -15.81 -24.08 -8.25
N ALA A 421 -16.62 -24.79 -9.04
CA ALA A 421 -16.25 -25.26 -10.37
C ALA A 421 -16.23 -24.15 -11.43
N ASP A 422 -17.00 -23.06 -11.22
CA ASP A 422 -17.24 -22.02 -12.24
C ASP A 422 -16.44 -20.75 -11.97
N ASP A 423 -16.18 -20.42 -10.71
CA ASP A 423 -15.47 -19.19 -10.32
C ASP A 423 -14.33 -19.49 -9.33
N THR A 424 -13.31 -18.65 -9.39
CA THR A 424 -12.11 -18.77 -8.56
C THR A 424 -11.75 -17.43 -7.91
N ALA A 425 -11.52 -17.43 -6.61
CA ALA A 425 -11.19 -16.22 -5.85
C ALA A 425 -9.71 -15.82 -5.94
N TYR A 426 -9.39 -14.61 -5.49
CA TYR A 426 -8.07 -13.98 -5.58
C TYR A 426 -6.93 -14.86 -5.05
N TRP A 427 -7.07 -15.44 -3.87
CA TRP A 427 -6.02 -16.27 -3.27
C TRP A 427 -5.97 -17.68 -3.84
N THR A 428 -7.12 -18.22 -4.28
CA THR A 428 -7.18 -19.56 -4.90
C THR A 428 -6.41 -19.59 -6.22
N THR A 429 -6.49 -18.54 -7.05
CA THR A 429 -5.66 -18.42 -8.25
C THR A 429 -4.16 -18.36 -7.95
N ARG A 430 -3.78 -18.16 -6.68
CA ARG A 430 -2.40 -18.08 -6.19
C ARG A 430 -1.96 -19.33 -5.41
N GLY A 431 -2.74 -20.42 -5.51
CA GLY A 431 -2.40 -21.72 -4.92
C GLY A 431 -2.89 -21.94 -3.50
N TRP A 432 -3.70 -21.02 -2.93
CA TRP A 432 -4.33 -21.21 -1.63
C TRP A 432 -5.59 -22.06 -1.75
N SER A 433 -5.95 -22.77 -0.67
CA SER A 433 -7.20 -23.54 -0.61
C SER A 433 -8.42 -22.64 -0.86
N GLU A 434 -9.38 -23.13 -1.60
CA GLU A 434 -10.66 -22.44 -1.84
C GLU A 434 -11.56 -22.43 -0.59
N ARG A 435 -11.34 -23.37 0.34
CA ARG A 435 -12.03 -23.50 1.63
C ARG A 435 -11.01 -23.29 2.73
N GLY A 436 -11.29 -22.41 3.65
CA GLY A 436 -10.35 -22.00 4.68
C GLY A 436 -10.94 -22.09 6.09
N PRO A 437 -11.31 -23.28 6.59
CA PRO A 437 -11.76 -23.41 7.98
C PRO A 437 -10.62 -23.08 8.96
N ILE A 438 -10.94 -22.28 9.98
CA ILE A 438 -9.99 -21.95 11.04
C ILE A 438 -9.59 -23.22 11.78
N LYS A 439 -8.29 -23.41 11.93
CA LYS A 439 -7.74 -24.52 12.72
C LYS A 439 -7.77 -24.16 14.20
N ILE A 440 -7.99 -25.18 15.06
CA ILE A 440 -7.78 -25.02 16.48
C ILE A 440 -6.36 -24.55 16.76
N ALA A 441 -6.23 -23.56 17.61
CA ALA A 441 -4.95 -22.99 17.98
C ALA A 441 -4.99 -22.38 19.38
N SER A 442 -3.83 -22.24 19.98
CA SER A 442 -3.60 -21.53 21.22
C SER A 442 -2.32 -20.73 21.12
N ARG A 443 -2.26 -19.64 21.88
CA ARG A 443 -1.06 -18.82 21.97
C ARG A 443 -0.84 -18.42 23.43
N ILE A 444 0.42 -18.34 23.83
CA ILE A 444 0.82 -17.76 25.11
C ILE A 444 0.97 -16.25 24.91
N ASP A 445 0.19 -15.47 25.66
CA ASP A 445 0.22 -14.00 25.60
C ASP A 445 1.13 -13.43 26.70
N VAL A 446 1.22 -14.12 27.84
CA VAL A 446 2.03 -13.78 29.02
C VAL A 446 2.75 -15.01 29.54
N PRO A 447 4.07 -14.95 29.75
CA PRO A 447 4.99 -13.90 29.29
C PRO A 447 5.16 -13.94 27.76
N ARG A 448 5.47 -12.82 27.15
CA ARG A 448 5.80 -12.81 25.71
C ARG A 448 7.13 -13.51 25.46
N SER A 449 7.28 -14.09 24.28
CA SER A 449 8.51 -14.76 23.85
C SER A 449 9.73 -13.87 24.06
N PHE A 450 10.82 -14.46 24.57
CA PHE A 450 12.08 -13.77 24.85
C PHE A 450 12.02 -12.67 25.92
N THR A 451 10.93 -12.60 26.72
CA THR A 451 10.87 -11.72 27.87
C THR A 451 11.63 -12.33 29.03
N GLU A 452 12.40 -11.53 29.76
CA GLU A 452 13.01 -11.95 31.01
C GLU A 452 11.92 -12.24 32.04
N LEU A 453 11.93 -13.45 32.62
CA LEU A 453 10.95 -13.86 33.59
C LEU A 453 11.23 -13.21 34.95
N ALA A 454 10.19 -12.66 35.56
CA ALA A 454 10.23 -12.14 36.92
C ALA A 454 9.35 -13.06 37.82
N PRO A 455 9.95 -14.10 38.44
CA PRO A 455 9.21 -14.96 39.38
C PRO A 455 8.68 -14.16 40.57
N ASP A 456 7.55 -14.58 41.09
CA ASP A 456 7.03 -14.04 42.35
C ASP A 456 7.88 -14.42 43.58
N SER A 457 7.41 -14.10 44.78
CA SER A 457 8.12 -14.43 46.05
C SER A 457 8.26 -15.93 46.33
N GLU A 458 7.49 -16.76 45.66
CA GLU A 458 7.49 -18.23 45.77
C GLU A 458 8.28 -18.89 44.62
N GLY A 459 8.83 -18.09 43.71
CA GLY A 459 9.57 -18.55 42.53
C GLY A 459 8.68 -19.02 41.38
N ALA A 460 7.37 -18.73 41.44
CA ALA A 460 6.42 -19.08 40.40
C ALA A 460 6.32 -17.99 39.34
N VAL A 461 6.01 -18.40 38.10
CA VAL A 461 5.70 -17.51 36.96
C VAL A 461 4.30 -17.84 36.47
N THR A 462 3.43 -16.82 36.43
CA THR A 462 2.09 -16.99 35.91
C THR A 462 2.12 -16.96 34.39
N LEU A 463 1.46 -17.94 33.76
CA LEU A 463 1.27 -18.02 32.30
C LEU A 463 -0.18 -17.68 31.99
N GLY A 464 -0.40 -17.04 30.86
CA GLY A 464 -1.73 -16.77 30.34
C GLY A 464 -1.74 -16.67 28.84
N GLY A 465 -2.89 -16.90 28.22
CA GLY A 465 -2.99 -16.90 26.78
C GLY A 465 -4.41 -16.91 26.24
N THR A 466 -4.51 -17.06 24.94
CA THR A 466 -5.77 -17.17 24.20
C THR A 466 -5.80 -18.43 23.36
N ALA A 467 -6.94 -19.13 23.34
CA ALA A 467 -7.18 -20.31 22.53
C ALA A 467 -8.47 -20.13 21.71
N TRP A 468 -8.53 -20.71 20.52
CA TRP A 468 -9.73 -20.63 19.67
C TRP A 468 -9.95 -21.90 18.86
N ALA A 469 -11.19 -22.30 18.75
CA ALA A 469 -11.68 -23.39 17.91
C ALA A 469 -13.12 -23.09 17.51
N GLN A 470 -13.29 -22.10 16.64
CA GLN A 470 -14.61 -21.59 16.27
C GLN A 470 -15.53 -22.69 15.76
N GLN A 471 -16.82 -22.58 16.04
CA GLN A 471 -17.87 -23.59 15.82
C GLN A 471 -17.72 -24.88 16.68
N ARG A 472 -16.72 -24.95 17.58
CA ARG A 472 -16.46 -26.09 18.47
C ARG A 472 -16.37 -25.69 19.92
N GLY A 473 -15.78 -24.52 20.22
CA GLY A 473 -15.41 -24.07 21.57
C GLY A 473 -14.12 -24.73 22.09
N ILE A 474 -13.68 -24.29 23.26
CA ILE A 474 -12.48 -24.77 23.96
C ILE A 474 -12.92 -25.50 25.25
N ALA A 475 -12.65 -26.77 25.32
CA ALA A 475 -12.98 -27.59 26.51
C ALA A 475 -11.87 -27.57 27.57
N ALA A 476 -10.61 -27.53 27.15
CA ALA A 476 -9.46 -27.48 28.03
C ALA A 476 -8.24 -26.88 27.29
N VAL A 477 -7.34 -26.31 28.09
CA VAL A 477 -5.99 -25.92 27.65
C VAL A 477 -5.01 -26.53 28.62
N GLU A 478 -3.98 -27.20 28.12
CA GLU A 478 -2.92 -27.78 28.91
C GLU A 478 -1.59 -27.12 28.53
N VAL A 479 -0.76 -26.87 29.54
CA VAL A 479 0.56 -26.25 29.40
C VAL A 479 1.62 -27.22 29.93
N ARG A 480 2.75 -27.28 29.22
CA ARG A 480 3.90 -28.07 29.61
C ARG A 480 5.18 -27.24 29.50
N ILE A 481 6.05 -27.38 30.51
CA ILE A 481 7.37 -26.77 30.50
C ILE A 481 8.38 -27.88 30.15
N ASP A 482 9.14 -27.68 29.09
CA ASP A 482 10.10 -28.64 28.55
C ASP A 482 9.47 -30.03 28.36
N ASP A 483 10.10 -31.06 28.90
CA ASP A 483 9.62 -32.45 28.86
C ASP A 483 8.87 -32.86 30.12
N GLY A 484 8.42 -31.91 30.96
CA GLY A 484 7.64 -32.16 32.17
C GLY A 484 6.22 -32.64 31.89
N ASP A 485 5.41 -32.76 32.94
CA ASP A 485 4.02 -33.17 32.84
C ASP A 485 3.14 -32.04 32.31
N TRP A 486 2.09 -32.39 31.55
CA TRP A 486 1.03 -31.49 31.17
C TRP A 486 0.22 -31.07 32.40
N ARG A 487 -0.09 -29.80 32.49
CA ARG A 487 -0.90 -29.17 33.53
C ARG A 487 -2.07 -28.45 32.89
N GLU A 488 -3.26 -28.70 33.39
CA GLU A 488 -4.47 -28.00 32.97
C GLU A 488 -4.42 -26.54 33.41
N ALA A 489 -4.75 -25.64 32.49
CA ALA A 489 -4.88 -24.22 32.76
C ALA A 489 -6.31 -23.88 33.17
N GLU A 490 -6.48 -22.85 33.98
CA GLU A 490 -7.78 -22.30 34.32
C GLU A 490 -8.31 -21.52 33.14
N LEU A 491 -9.51 -21.84 32.66
CA LEU A 491 -10.16 -21.15 31.56
C LEU A 491 -10.94 -19.92 32.04
N GLY A 492 -10.87 -18.83 31.31
CA GLY A 492 -11.82 -17.74 31.44
C GLY A 492 -13.24 -18.20 31.10
N ALA A 493 -14.24 -17.41 31.50
CA ALA A 493 -15.64 -17.73 31.23
C ALA A 493 -15.89 -17.74 29.71
N ASP A 494 -16.59 -18.77 29.24
CA ASP A 494 -16.98 -18.93 27.85
C ASP A 494 -18.04 -17.89 27.46
N VAL A 495 -17.91 -17.33 26.25
CA VAL A 495 -18.86 -16.38 25.68
C VAL A 495 -19.66 -17.04 24.57
N SER A 496 -18.97 -17.62 23.60
CA SER A 496 -19.58 -18.41 22.53
C SER A 496 -18.53 -19.27 21.81
N ALA A 497 -19.00 -20.27 21.05
CA ALA A 497 -18.13 -21.08 20.21
C ALA A 497 -17.42 -20.30 19.07
N ASP A 498 -17.81 -19.03 18.83
CA ASP A 498 -17.26 -18.18 17.79
C ASP A 498 -16.24 -17.17 18.27
N THR A 499 -15.99 -17.14 19.58
CA THR A 499 -14.98 -16.30 20.21
C THR A 499 -13.77 -17.13 20.66
N TRP A 500 -12.64 -16.46 20.86
CA TRP A 500 -11.55 -17.05 21.61
C TRP A 500 -11.91 -17.21 23.10
N THR A 501 -11.20 -18.10 23.77
CA THR A 501 -11.25 -18.27 25.22
C THR A 501 -9.90 -17.88 25.79
N GLN A 502 -9.86 -17.05 26.82
CA GLN A 502 -8.63 -16.75 27.57
C GLN A 502 -8.39 -17.80 28.64
N TRP A 503 -7.16 -18.02 28.98
CA TRP A 503 -6.74 -19.02 29.95
C TRP A 503 -5.53 -18.57 30.77
#